data_53fb7d4ac0110796bc59cbe224e2a4e0
#
_entry.id   53fb7d4ac0110796bc59cbe224e2a4e0
#
_cell.length_a   1.000
_cell.length_b   1.000
_cell.length_c   1.000
_cell.angle_alpha   90.00
_cell.angle_beta   90.00
_cell.angle_gamma   90.00
#
_symmetry.space_group_name_H-M   'P 1'
#
loop_
_entity.id
_entity.type
_entity.pdbx_description
1 polymer ?
#
loop_
_entity_poly.entity_id
_entity_poly.type
_entity_poly.pdbx_seq_one_letter_code
_entity_poly.pdbx_strand_id
1 'polypeptide(L)'
;MFERTLFTEEHTLFRDAARRFMETEVQPNRERWEEQGYVDREVWLKAGAAGFLCPSMPEQYGGAGADKRYSTVLIEEQYRIGDSGLGFSLHSEIVAPYLLHYGSEHIKQTYLPKMASGEMIGAIAMTEPAAGSDLQGIKTTAVKQGAHWVLNGSKT
;
A
#
# COMPACT_ATOMS: atom_id res chain seq x y z
N MET A 1 -18.47 19.56 18.18
CA MET A 1 -17.74 18.76 17.16
C MET A 1 -18.69 18.62 16.00
N PHE A 2 -18.27 18.97 14.76
CA PHE A 2 -19.13 18.81 13.59
C PHE A 2 -19.25 17.32 13.25
N GLU A 3 -20.46 16.86 12.93
CA GLU A 3 -20.70 15.50 12.49
C GLU A 3 -20.06 15.28 11.11
N ARG A 4 -19.37 14.18 10.95
CA ARG A 4 -18.74 13.80 9.66
C ARG A 4 -19.78 13.11 8.79
N THR A 5 -20.21 13.78 7.74
CA THR A 5 -21.21 13.28 6.77
C THR A 5 -20.59 12.50 5.61
N LEU A 6 -19.25 12.35 5.59
CA LEU A 6 -18.50 11.72 4.50
C LEU A 6 -18.75 10.20 4.40
N PHE A 7 -18.94 9.53 5.54
CA PHE A 7 -19.02 8.08 5.63
C PHE A 7 -20.47 7.60 5.73
N THR A 8 -20.80 6.53 5.01
CA THR A 8 -22.08 5.82 5.09
C THR A 8 -22.01 4.72 6.16
N GLU A 9 -23.14 4.04 6.39
CA GLU A 9 -23.21 2.88 7.28
C GLU A 9 -22.24 1.77 6.87
N GLU A 10 -22.09 1.49 5.56
CA GLU A 10 -21.13 0.51 5.05
C GLU A 10 -19.67 0.86 5.41
N HIS A 11 -19.29 2.14 5.30
CA HIS A 11 -17.97 2.59 5.73
C HIS A 11 -17.77 2.46 7.25
N THR A 12 -18.85 2.58 8.03
CA THR A 12 -18.80 2.38 9.49
C THR A 12 -18.59 0.92 9.83
N LEU A 13 -19.28 0.00 9.17
CA LEU A 13 -19.09 -1.43 9.33
C LEU A 13 -17.66 -1.85 8.93
N PHE A 14 -17.16 -1.32 7.82
CA PHE A 14 -15.80 -1.56 7.39
C PHE A 14 -14.77 -1.01 8.40
N ARG A 15 -15.03 0.16 8.98
CA ARG A 15 -14.21 0.76 10.04
C ARG A 15 -14.12 -0.14 11.26
N ASP A 16 -15.24 -0.72 11.69
CA ASP A 16 -15.26 -1.60 12.86
C ASP A 16 -14.46 -2.88 12.61
N ALA A 17 -14.50 -3.41 11.39
CA ALA A 17 -13.67 -4.54 10.97
C ALA A 17 -12.18 -4.18 10.93
N ALA A 18 -11.84 -3.04 10.32
CA ALA A 18 -10.46 -2.54 10.23
C ALA A 18 -9.90 -2.25 11.64
N ARG A 19 -10.68 -1.60 12.50
CA ARG A 19 -10.31 -1.33 13.89
C ARG A 19 -9.98 -2.61 14.65
N ARG A 20 -10.86 -3.60 14.57
CA ARG A 20 -10.66 -4.90 15.21
C ARG A 20 -9.36 -5.55 14.72
N PHE A 21 -9.13 -5.53 13.42
CA PHE A 21 -7.89 -6.06 12.84
C PHE A 21 -6.65 -5.34 13.39
N MET A 22 -6.68 -4.01 13.44
CA MET A 22 -5.55 -3.23 13.96
C MET A 22 -5.30 -3.53 15.46
N GLU A 23 -6.36 -3.72 16.25
CA GLU A 23 -6.27 -4.01 17.68
C GLU A 23 -5.81 -5.44 17.97
N THR A 24 -6.16 -6.42 17.12
CA THR A 24 -5.85 -7.85 17.37
C THR A 24 -4.59 -8.32 16.68
N GLU A 25 -4.31 -7.85 15.48
CA GLU A 25 -3.19 -8.36 14.66
C GLU A 25 -1.99 -7.41 14.63
N VAL A 26 -2.20 -6.11 14.78
CA VAL A 26 -1.13 -5.11 14.65
C VAL A 26 -0.64 -4.64 16.03
N GLN A 27 -1.52 -4.10 16.84
CA GLN A 27 -1.16 -3.46 18.10
C GLN A 27 -0.34 -4.36 19.05
N PRO A 28 -0.65 -5.66 19.22
CA PRO A 28 0.11 -6.54 20.12
C PRO A 28 1.53 -6.85 19.63
N ASN A 29 1.80 -6.65 18.35
CA ASN A 29 3.08 -6.99 17.73
C ASN A 29 4.02 -5.78 17.52
N ARG A 30 3.54 -4.55 17.75
CA ARG A 30 4.27 -3.32 17.43
C ARG A 30 5.67 -3.27 18.06
N GLU A 31 5.77 -3.41 19.37
CA GLU A 31 7.04 -3.33 20.10
C GLU A 31 8.05 -4.35 19.53
N ARG A 32 7.59 -5.58 19.28
CA ARG A 32 8.43 -6.62 18.69
C ARG A 32 8.88 -6.26 17.27
N TRP A 33 8.02 -5.69 16.45
CA TRP A 33 8.38 -5.26 15.09
C TRP A 33 9.33 -4.06 15.09
N GLU A 34 9.18 -3.14 16.03
CA GLU A 34 10.11 -2.02 16.23
C GLU A 34 11.51 -2.54 16.62
N GLU A 35 11.59 -3.49 17.53
CA GLU A 35 12.85 -4.10 17.96
C GLU A 35 13.52 -4.90 16.85
N GLN A 36 12.78 -5.69 16.09
CA GLN A 36 13.33 -6.50 14.98
C GLN A 36 13.60 -5.70 13.70
N GLY A 37 13.00 -4.51 13.56
CA GLY A 37 13.22 -3.60 12.42
C GLY A 37 12.38 -3.91 11.18
N TYR A 38 11.41 -4.81 11.25
CA TYR A 38 10.49 -5.12 10.15
C TYR A 38 9.15 -5.68 10.65
N VAL A 39 8.13 -5.56 9.82
CA VAL A 39 6.78 -6.11 10.06
C VAL A 39 6.71 -7.54 9.53
N ASP A 40 6.10 -8.45 10.31
CA ASP A 40 5.96 -9.84 9.91
C ASP A 40 5.13 -9.98 8.63
N ARG A 41 5.55 -10.92 7.79
CA ARG A 41 4.85 -11.21 6.55
C ARG A 41 3.43 -11.72 6.75
N GLU A 42 3.17 -12.40 7.86
CA GLU A 42 1.88 -12.98 8.17
C GLU A 42 0.76 -11.93 8.27
N VAL A 43 1.03 -10.75 8.84
CA VAL A 43 0.02 -9.69 8.95
C VAL A 43 -0.39 -9.15 7.57
N TRP A 44 0.50 -9.15 6.59
CA TRP A 44 0.19 -8.79 5.21
C TRP A 44 -0.78 -9.79 4.57
N LEU A 45 -0.55 -11.08 4.75
CA LEU A 45 -1.44 -12.13 4.26
C LEU A 45 -2.81 -12.06 4.92
N LYS A 46 -2.86 -11.84 6.23
CA LYS A 46 -4.11 -11.65 6.99
C LYS A 46 -4.87 -10.40 6.50
N ALA A 47 -4.16 -9.30 6.27
CA ALA A 47 -4.76 -8.08 5.76
C ALA A 47 -5.31 -8.24 4.34
N GLY A 48 -4.59 -8.95 3.47
CA GLY A 48 -5.08 -9.30 2.13
C GLY A 48 -6.33 -10.17 2.19
N ALA A 49 -6.32 -11.22 3.00
CA ALA A 49 -7.48 -12.11 3.20
C ALA A 49 -8.71 -11.37 3.75
N ALA A 50 -8.50 -10.31 4.54
CA ALA A 50 -9.55 -9.47 5.08
C ALA A 50 -10.00 -8.34 4.12
N GLY A 51 -9.39 -8.20 2.93
CA GLY A 51 -9.70 -7.15 1.96
C GLY A 51 -9.19 -5.75 2.36
N PHE A 52 -8.19 -5.66 3.23
CA PHE A 52 -7.62 -4.39 3.69
C PHE A 52 -6.45 -3.90 2.84
N LEU A 53 -6.00 -4.69 1.86
CA LEU A 53 -4.98 -4.27 0.91
C LEU A 53 -5.62 -3.93 -0.45
N CYS A 54 -5.18 -2.83 -1.05
CA CYS A 54 -5.63 -2.38 -2.36
C CYS A 54 -7.17 -2.30 -2.55
N PRO A 55 -7.96 -1.80 -1.58
CA PRO A 55 -9.42 -1.85 -1.65
C PRO A 55 -9.98 -1.13 -2.88
N SER A 56 -9.34 -0.07 -3.35
CA SER A 56 -9.77 0.70 -4.53
C SER A 56 -9.30 0.14 -5.87
N MET A 57 -8.53 -0.97 -5.86
CA MET A 57 -8.10 -1.64 -7.08
C MET A 57 -9.30 -2.31 -7.76
N PRO A 58 -9.39 -2.31 -9.12
CA PRO A 58 -10.44 -3.03 -9.83
C PRO A 58 -10.49 -4.53 -9.49
N GLU A 59 -11.70 -5.10 -9.46
CA GLU A 59 -11.94 -6.51 -9.11
C GLU A 59 -11.15 -7.48 -9.99
N GLN A 60 -10.99 -7.17 -11.29
CA GLN A 60 -10.20 -7.98 -12.22
C GLN A 60 -8.72 -8.14 -11.81
N TYR A 61 -8.23 -7.30 -10.91
CA TYR A 61 -6.86 -7.35 -10.36
C TYR A 61 -6.86 -7.68 -8.87
N GLY A 62 -7.95 -8.22 -8.33
CA GLY A 62 -8.04 -8.72 -6.96
C GLY A 62 -8.43 -7.68 -5.91
N GLY A 63 -8.73 -6.44 -6.30
CA GLY A 63 -9.27 -5.43 -5.39
C GLY A 63 -10.79 -5.56 -5.26
N ALA A 64 -11.40 -4.65 -4.50
CA ALA A 64 -12.85 -4.57 -4.32
C ALA A 64 -13.53 -3.49 -5.17
N GLY A 65 -12.78 -2.74 -6.00
CA GLY A 65 -13.31 -1.60 -6.73
C GLY A 65 -13.92 -0.50 -5.84
N ALA A 66 -13.56 -0.50 -4.56
CA ALA A 66 -14.12 0.39 -3.55
C ALA A 66 -13.67 1.85 -3.77
N ASP A 67 -14.44 2.81 -3.32
CA ASP A 67 -14.05 4.21 -3.38
C ASP A 67 -12.96 4.55 -2.33
N LYS A 68 -12.33 5.72 -2.50
CA LYS A 68 -11.21 6.15 -1.65
C LYS A 68 -11.55 6.39 -0.18
N ARG A 69 -12.84 6.43 0.19
CA ARG A 69 -13.26 6.53 1.59
C ARG A 69 -12.89 5.29 2.38
N TYR A 70 -12.91 4.10 1.75
CA TYR A 70 -12.44 2.85 2.37
C TYR A 70 -10.94 2.90 2.68
N SER A 71 -10.13 3.39 1.75
CA SER A 71 -8.70 3.64 1.99
C SER A 71 -8.47 4.64 3.12
N THR A 72 -9.27 5.71 3.17
CA THR A 72 -9.22 6.70 4.25
C THR A 72 -9.52 6.08 5.60
N VAL A 73 -10.53 5.21 5.68
CA VAL A 73 -10.87 4.49 6.91
C VAL A 73 -9.70 3.63 7.40
N LEU A 74 -9.06 2.88 6.50
CA LEU A 74 -7.89 2.05 6.87
C LEU A 74 -6.73 2.89 7.42
N ILE A 75 -6.42 4.00 6.76
CA ILE A 75 -5.39 4.94 7.21
C ILE A 75 -5.73 5.50 8.60
N GLU A 76 -6.97 5.95 8.81
CA GLU A 76 -7.40 6.48 10.10
C GLU A 76 -7.28 5.44 11.22
N GLU A 77 -7.69 4.19 10.99
CA GLU A 77 -7.62 3.14 12.01
C GLU A 77 -6.18 2.68 12.28
N GLN A 78 -5.32 2.64 11.26
CA GLN A 78 -3.88 2.38 11.44
C GLN A 78 -3.22 3.45 12.33
N TYR A 79 -3.43 4.73 12.00
CA TYR A 79 -2.82 5.80 12.78
C TYR A 79 -3.48 6.02 14.16
N ARG A 80 -4.72 5.58 14.35
CA ARG A 80 -5.39 5.60 15.66
C ARG A 80 -4.63 4.77 16.71
N ILE A 81 -4.03 3.66 16.31
CA ILE A 81 -3.18 2.85 17.20
C ILE A 81 -1.73 3.35 17.27
N GLY A 82 -1.41 4.45 16.57
CA GLY A 82 -0.09 5.06 16.56
C GLY A 82 0.97 4.27 15.78
N ASP A 83 0.55 3.41 14.83
CA ASP A 83 1.47 2.64 14.00
C ASP A 83 1.85 3.39 12.72
N SER A 84 3.16 3.64 12.55
CA SER A 84 3.73 4.24 11.34
C SER A 84 4.57 3.26 10.51
N GLY A 85 4.83 2.06 11.03
CA GLY A 85 5.72 1.06 10.41
C GLY A 85 5.02 0.10 9.45
N LEU A 86 3.69 -0.02 9.51
CA LEU A 86 2.94 -1.06 8.80
C LEU A 86 2.98 -0.94 7.26
N GLY A 87 3.09 0.25 6.69
CA GLY A 87 3.29 0.45 5.24
C GLY A 87 2.10 0.12 4.34
N PHE A 88 0.92 -0.22 4.85
CA PHE A 88 -0.26 -0.59 4.04
C PHE A 88 -0.71 0.54 3.10
N SER A 89 -0.68 1.78 3.56
CA SER A 89 -1.06 2.94 2.76
C SER A 89 -0.08 3.20 1.61
N LEU A 90 1.23 3.07 1.84
CA LEU A 90 2.23 3.20 0.78
C LEU A 90 2.04 2.11 -0.28
N HIS A 91 1.86 0.88 0.14
CA HIS A 91 1.63 -0.28 -0.72
C HIS A 91 0.37 -0.11 -1.58
N SER A 92 -0.77 0.18 -0.94
CA SER A 92 -2.09 0.16 -1.58
C SER A 92 -2.43 1.45 -2.33
N GLU A 93 -1.97 2.62 -1.82
CA GLU A 93 -2.39 3.93 -2.33
C GLU A 93 -1.32 4.64 -3.15
N ILE A 94 -0.09 4.15 -3.13
CA ILE A 94 1.01 4.71 -3.92
C ILE A 94 1.53 3.67 -4.91
N VAL A 95 2.08 2.54 -4.45
CA VAL A 95 2.76 1.59 -5.34
C VAL A 95 1.79 0.88 -6.28
N ALA A 96 0.69 0.33 -5.76
CA ALA A 96 -0.28 -0.38 -6.59
C ALA A 96 -0.89 0.50 -7.69
N PRO A 97 -1.27 1.79 -7.46
CA PRO A 97 -1.70 2.70 -8.51
C PRO A 97 -0.66 2.96 -9.60
N TYR A 98 0.64 3.01 -9.28
CA TYR A 98 1.66 3.11 -10.33
C TYR A 98 1.62 1.91 -11.28
N LEU A 99 1.51 0.69 -10.76
CA LEU A 99 1.38 -0.50 -11.60
C LEU A 99 0.07 -0.49 -12.39
N LEU A 100 -1.04 -0.05 -11.77
CA LEU A 100 -2.34 0.03 -12.44
C LEU A 100 -2.33 1.01 -13.61
N HIS A 101 -1.75 2.20 -13.43
CA HIS A 101 -1.82 3.24 -14.45
C HIS A 101 -0.74 3.12 -15.54
N TYR A 102 0.45 2.62 -15.19
CA TYR A 102 1.60 2.63 -16.07
C TYR A 102 2.11 1.23 -16.46
N GLY A 103 1.68 0.19 -15.77
CA GLY A 103 2.06 -1.18 -16.09
C GLY A 103 1.42 -1.69 -17.37
N SER A 104 2.13 -2.56 -18.12
CA SER A 104 1.52 -3.35 -19.17
C SER A 104 0.46 -4.30 -18.58
N GLU A 105 -0.46 -4.81 -19.41
CA GLU A 105 -1.48 -5.76 -18.95
C GLU A 105 -0.85 -6.99 -18.27
N HIS A 106 0.25 -7.49 -18.83
CA HIS A 106 1.02 -8.58 -18.23
C HIS A 106 1.52 -8.23 -16.80
N ILE A 107 2.04 -7.02 -16.59
CA ILE A 107 2.47 -6.54 -15.26
C ILE A 107 1.27 -6.47 -14.31
N LYS A 108 0.16 -5.89 -14.74
CA LYS A 108 -1.06 -5.77 -13.92
C LYS A 108 -1.57 -7.12 -13.46
N GLN A 109 -1.76 -8.04 -14.40
CA GLN A 109 -2.23 -9.41 -14.13
C GLN A 109 -1.27 -10.22 -13.25
N THR A 110 0.04 -9.97 -13.37
CA THR A 110 1.04 -10.71 -12.62
C THR A 110 1.17 -10.24 -11.18
N TYR A 111 1.14 -8.93 -10.95
CA TYR A 111 1.53 -8.35 -9.68
C TYR A 111 0.36 -7.84 -8.83
N LEU A 112 -0.65 -7.19 -9.42
CA LEU A 112 -1.73 -6.56 -8.65
C LEU A 112 -2.54 -7.56 -7.81
N PRO A 113 -2.93 -8.76 -8.31
CA PRO A 113 -3.62 -9.73 -7.48
C PRO A 113 -2.80 -10.20 -6.27
N LYS A 114 -1.49 -10.35 -6.45
CA LYS A 114 -0.57 -10.73 -5.36
C LYS A 114 -0.35 -9.59 -4.36
N MET A 115 -0.44 -8.35 -4.81
CA MET A 115 -0.43 -7.20 -3.91
C MET A 115 -1.73 -7.13 -3.10
N ALA A 116 -2.88 -7.34 -3.72
CA ALA A 116 -4.16 -7.35 -3.04
C ALA A 116 -4.26 -8.50 -2.01
N SER A 117 -3.71 -9.67 -2.30
CA SER A 117 -3.66 -10.81 -1.37
C SER A 117 -2.59 -10.70 -0.27
N GLY A 118 -1.66 -9.75 -0.36
CA GLY A 118 -0.52 -9.63 0.56
C GLY A 118 0.63 -10.60 0.27
N GLU A 119 0.54 -11.42 -0.77
CA GLU A 119 1.64 -12.29 -1.19
C GLU A 119 2.85 -11.50 -1.68
N MET A 120 2.65 -10.30 -2.20
CA MET A 120 3.70 -9.41 -2.66
C MET A 120 3.54 -8.03 -2.02
N ILE A 121 4.62 -7.54 -1.42
CA ILE A 121 4.65 -6.24 -0.76
C ILE A 121 5.35 -5.24 -1.69
N GLY A 122 4.66 -4.13 -1.98
CA GLY A 122 5.20 -3.07 -2.81
C GLY A 122 6.07 -2.09 -2.01
N ALA A 123 7.13 -1.63 -2.63
CA ALA A 123 7.99 -0.56 -2.13
C ALA A 123 8.31 0.43 -3.26
N ILE A 124 8.70 1.65 -2.92
CA ILE A 124 9.07 2.68 -3.88
C ILE A 124 10.38 3.35 -3.46
N ALA A 125 11.31 3.53 -4.41
CA ALA A 125 12.52 4.28 -4.23
C ALA A 125 12.46 5.54 -5.12
N MET A 126 12.21 6.69 -4.51
CA MET A 126 12.01 7.96 -5.23
C MET A 126 13.25 8.88 -5.10
N THR A 127 13.73 9.07 -3.88
CA THR A 127 14.79 10.00 -3.55
C THR A 127 16.12 9.62 -4.19
N GLU A 128 16.84 10.63 -4.67
CA GLU A 128 18.21 10.52 -5.16
C GLU A 128 19.10 11.52 -4.41
N PRO A 129 20.44 11.38 -4.44
CA PRO A 129 21.34 12.33 -3.79
C PRO A 129 21.12 13.79 -4.20
N ALA A 130 20.63 14.05 -5.41
CA ALA A 130 20.36 15.39 -5.96
C ALA A 130 18.86 15.68 -6.16
N ALA A 131 17.96 14.79 -5.77
CA ALA A 131 16.52 14.94 -6.00
C ALA A 131 15.72 14.43 -4.78
N GLY A 132 15.24 15.38 -3.97
CA GLY A 132 14.33 15.14 -2.84
C GLY A 132 12.96 15.71 -3.14
N SER A 133 12.63 16.90 -2.60
CA SER A 133 11.36 17.57 -2.85
C SER A 133 11.14 17.93 -4.33
N ASP A 134 12.20 18.23 -5.05
CA ASP A 134 12.16 18.39 -6.51
C ASP A 134 12.38 17.06 -7.21
N LEU A 135 11.30 16.31 -7.44
CA LEU A 135 11.34 15.04 -8.19
C LEU A 135 11.65 15.22 -9.67
N GLN A 136 11.52 16.43 -10.24
CA GLN A 136 11.91 16.68 -11.63
C GLN A 136 13.43 16.60 -11.81
N GLY A 137 14.18 16.75 -10.71
CA GLY A 137 15.64 16.59 -10.66
C GLY A 137 16.13 15.15 -10.71
N ILE A 138 15.26 14.12 -10.80
CA ILE A 138 15.62 12.70 -10.91
C ILE A 138 16.50 12.47 -12.15
N LYS A 139 17.66 11.84 -11.93
CA LYS A 139 18.65 11.53 -12.98
C LYS A 139 18.74 10.04 -13.32
N THR A 140 18.15 9.16 -12.52
CA THR A 140 18.09 7.74 -12.84
C THR A 140 17.38 7.53 -14.18
N THR A 141 18.02 6.80 -15.07
CA THR A 141 17.51 6.51 -16.41
C THR A 141 17.32 5.02 -16.63
N ALA A 142 16.32 4.68 -17.45
CA ALA A 142 16.12 3.33 -17.96
C ALA A 142 16.16 3.37 -19.49
N VAL A 143 17.17 2.77 -20.09
CA VAL A 143 17.37 2.77 -21.55
C VAL A 143 17.15 1.37 -22.10
N LYS A 144 16.26 1.24 -23.10
CA LYS A 144 15.98 -0.04 -23.73
C LYS A 144 17.16 -0.44 -24.64
N GLN A 145 17.71 -1.65 -24.42
CA GLN A 145 18.75 -2.25 -25.23
C GLN A 145 18.29 -3.65 -25.66
N GLY A 146 17.79 -3.76 -26.88
CA GLY A 146 17.22 -5.01 -27.37
C GLY A 146 16.01 -5.47 -26.55
N ALA A 147 16.10 -6.65 -25.96
CA ALA A 147 15.06 -7.23 -25.10
C ALA A 147 15.14 -6.80 -23.62
N HIS A 148 16.15 -6.03 -23.22
CA HIS A 148 16.40 -5.66 -21.83
C HIS A 148 16.32 -4.15 -21.62
N TRP A 149 16.12 -3.75 -20.36
CA TRP A 149 16.27 -2.38 -19.90
C TRP A 149 17.53 -2.25 -19.06
N VAL A 150 18.37 -1.27 -19.37
CA VAL A 150 19.56 -0.95 -18.58
C VAL A 150 19.21 0.23 -17.70
N LEU A 151 19.27 0.00 -16.38
CA LEU A 151 19.02 1.01 -15.34
C LEU A 151 20.37 1.60 -14.89
N ASN A 152 20.47 2.94 -14.94
CA ASN A 152 21.63 3.67 -14.44
C ASN A 152 21.17 4.81 -13.53
N GLY A 153 21.67 4.84 -12.31
CA GLY A 153 21.34 5.86 -11.32
C GLY A 153 21.67 5.43 -9.90
N SER A 154 21.29 6.28 -8.96
CA SER A 154 21.46 6.05 -7.52
C SER A 154 20.19 6.48 -6.81
N LYS A 155 19.73 5.65 -5.87
CA LYS A 155 18.58 5.95 -4.99
C LYS A 155 19.06 5.96 -3.54
N THR A 156 18.44 6.84 -2.74
CA THR A 156 18.77 7.05 -1.32
C THR A 156 17.70 6.49 -0.43
#